data_4d05f7a2ae067885607306c7a4e49f78
#
_entry.id   4d05f7a2ae067885607306c7a4e49f78
#
_cell.length_a   1.000
_cell.length_b   1.000
_cell.length_c   1.000
_cell.angle_alpha   90.00
_cell.angle_beta   90.00
_cell.angle_gamma   90.00
#
_symmetry.space_group_name_H-M   'P 1'
#
loop_
_entity.id
_entity.type
_entity.pdbx_description
1 polymer ?
#
loop_
_entity_poly.entity_id
_entity_poly.type
_entity_poly.pdbx_seq_one_letter_code
_entity_poly.pdbx_strand_id
1 'polypeptide(L)'
;GRAWAALSRPLDPIIQESCAFWNDHVVFEEYRGLVLDKSEGEAIGELMGMKKAAILRHHGLLTVGRTVEEAIWWFITMDRACQMQLMAEAAGTPRIMTDEEAKLAHRQFGNANQARHSFELLADIIQEEEPEVLD
;
A
#
# COMPACT_ATOMS: atom_id res chain seq x y z
N GLY A 1 -5.39 5.44 4.74
CA GLY A 1 -5.47 3.98 4.87
C GLY A 1 -6.63 3.52 5.74
N ARG A 2 -6.77 3.99 6.97
CA ARG A 2 -7.86 3.53 7.87
C ARG A 2 -9.26 3.83 7.32
N ALA A 3 -9.48 5.02 6.76
CA ALA A 3 -10.76 5.36 6.14
C ALA A 3 -11.06 4.46 4.94
N TRP A 4 -10.03 4.11 4.16
CA TRP A 4 -10.17 3.18 3.04
C TRP A 4 -10.48 1.75 3.50
N ALA A 5 -9.81 1.26 4.53
CA ALA A 5 -10.05 -0.06 5.11
C ALA A 5 -11.49 -0.24 5.63
N ALA A 6 -12.15 0.84 6.05
CA ALA A 6 -13.57 0.84 6.42
C ALA A 6 -14.51 0.60 5.22
N LEU A 7 -14.07 0.88 3.98
CA LEU A 7 -14.83 0.61 2.76
C LEU A 7 -14.70 -0.85 2.29
N SER A 8 -13.68 -1.57 2.77
CA SER A 8 -13.45 -2.99 2.48
C SER A 8 -13.45 -3.32 0.98
N ARG A 9 -12.74 -2.54 0.19
CA ARG A 9 -12.62 -2.72 -1.26
C ARG A 9 -11.20 -2.48 -1.75
N PRO A 10 -10.81 -3.08 -2.89
CA PRO A 10 -9.49 -2.86 -3.47
C PRO A 10 -9.30 -1.41 -3.93
N LEU A 11 -8.04 -1.01 -4.11
CA LEU A 11 -7.69 0.22 -4.81
C LEU A 11 -7.90 0.05 -6.32
N ASP A 12 -8.47 1.08 -6.93
CA ASP A 12 -8.59 1.16 -8.38
C ASP A 12 -7.33 1.79 -9.00
N PRO A 13 -6.95 1.41 -10.22
CA PRO A 13 -5.84 2.02 -10.94
C PRO A 13 -6.26 3.38 -11.54
N ILE A 14 -6.37 4.40 -10.70
CA ILE A 14 -6.78 5.75 -11.11
C ILE A 14 -5.63 6.74 -11.20
N ILE A 15 -4.51 6.44 -10.56
CA ILE A 15 -3.28 7.23 -10.57
C ILE A 15 -2.07 6.29 -10.62
N GLN A 16 -0.92 6.82 -10.97
CA GLN A 16 0.32 6.04 -11.10
C GLN A 16 0.69 5.32 -9.80
N GLU A 17 0.54 5.96 -8.65
CA GLU A 17 0.83 5.40 -7.34
C GLU A 17 -0.07 4.21 -6.99
N SER A 18 -1.36 4.27 -7.32
CA SER A 18 -2.26 3.14 -7.08
C SER A 18 -1.91 1.93 -7.96
N CYS A 19 -1.34 2.18 -9.15
CA CYS A 19 -0.86 1.11 -10.02
C CYS A 19 0.34 0.33 -9.45
N ALA A 20 1.06 0.86 -8.45
CA ALA A 20 2.06 0.07 -7.73
C ALA A 20 1.47 -1.20 -7.13
N PHE A 21 0.16 -1.19 -6.84
CA PHE A 21 -0.59 -2.29 -6.23
C PHE A 21 -1.53 -3.01 -7.22
N TRP A 22 -1.44 -2.71 -8.51
CA TRP A 22 -2.27 -3.36 -9.53
C TRP A 22 -2.03 -4.87 -9.56
N ASN A 23 -3.09 -5.65 -9.29
CA ASN A 23 -3.03 -7.10 -9.08
C ASN A 23 -2.02 -7.57 -8.00
N ASP A 24 -1.56 -6.67 -7.13
CA ASP A 24 -0.49 -6.89 -6.16
C ASP A 24 -0.91 -6.49 -4.72
N HIS A 25 -2.21 -6.51 -4.47
CA HIS A 25 -2.78 -6.36 -3.14
C HIS A 25 -4.04 -7.22 -3.00
N VAL A 26 -4.48 -7.42 -1.75
CA VAL A 26 -5.70 -8.15 -1.39
C VAL A 26 -6.55 -7.36 -0.41
N VAL A 27 -7.82 -7.75 -0.28
CA VAL A 27 -8.70 -7.30 0.80
C VAL A 27 -8.96 -8.48 1.72
N PHE A 28 -8.63 -8.34 3.01
CA PHE A 28 -8.94 -9.31 4.05
C PHE A 28 -10.25 -8.90 4.71
N GLU A 29 -11.32 -9.63 4.39
CA GLU A 29 -12.70 -9.29 4.75
C GLU A 29 -13.07 -9.71 6.18
N GLU A 30 -12.33 -10.65 6.78
CA GLU A 30 -12.61 -11.12 8.11
C GLU A 30 -12.18 -10.08 9.16
N TYR A 31 -13.05 -9.81 10.11
CA TYR A 31 -12.73 -9.00 11.29
C TYR A 31 -12.92 -9.85 12.53
N ARG A 32 -11.82 -10.16 13.20
CA ARG A 32 -11.79 -11.01 14.41
C ARG A 32 -11.45 -10.24 15.69
N GLY A 33 -11.48 -8.90 15.64
CA GLY A 33 -11.10 -8.04 16.75
C GLY A 33 -9.60 -7.74 16.77
N LEU A 34 -9.01 -7.73 17.96
CA LEU A 34 -7.55 -7.62 18.11
C LEU A 34 -6.89 -8.95 17.79
N VAL A 35 -5.78 -8.90 17.08
CA VAL A 35 -4.95 -10.07 16.75
C VAL A 35 -4.33 -10.61 18.02
N LEU A 36 -4.95 -11.62 18.63
CA LEU A 36 -4.52 -12.24 19.89
C LEU A 36 -3.85 -13.59 19.70
N ASP A 37 -4.01 -14.20 18.53
CA ASP A 37 -3.40 -15.50 18.20
C ASP A 37 -2.81 -15.51 16.78
N LYS A 38 -2.09 -16.59 16.45
CA LYS A 38 -1.40 -16.71 15.18
C LYS A 38 -2.32 -17.02 13.98
N SER A 39 -3.53 -17.51 14.23
CA SER A 39 -4.43 -18.01 13.19
C SER A 39 -4.86 -16.92 12.21
N GLU A 40 -5.04 -15.68 12.70
CA GLU A 40 -5.37 -14.55 11.83
C GLU A 40 -4.17 -14.13 10.97
N GLY A 41 -2.96 -14.10 11.57
CA GLY A 41 -1.74 -13.83 10.81
C GLY A 41 -1.46 -14.87 9.72
N GLU A 42 -1.72 -16.15 10.01
CA GLU A 42 -1.62 -17.24 9.04
C GLU A 42 -2.64 -17.08 7.90
N ALA A 43 -3.89 -16.76 8.22
CA ALA A 43 -4.94 -16.51 7.22
C ALA A 43 -4.63 -15.29 6.33
N ILE A 44 -4.13 -14.20 6.92
CA ILE A 44 -3.69 -13.02 6.15
C ILE A 44 -2.52 -13.39 5.24
N GLY A 45 -1.51 -14.11 5.76
CA GLY A 45 -0.35 -14.54 4.98
C GLY A 45 -0.71 -15.47 3.83
N GLU A 46 -1.63 -16.41 4.05
CA GLU A 46 -2.14 -17.31 3.01
C GLU A 46 -2.88 -16.53 1.90
N LEU A 47 -3.75 -15.59 2.28
CA LEU A 47 -4.47 -14.75 1.32
C LEU A 47 -3.53 -13.84 0.52
N MET A 48 -2.54 -13.26 1.19
CA MET A 48 -1.56 -12.39 0.53
C MET A 48 -0.68 -13.15 -0.46
N GLY A 49 -0.25 -14.36 -0.12
CA GLY A 49 0.70 -15.13 -0.93
C GLY A 49 1.95 -14.30 -1.22
N MET A 50 2.20 -14.00 -2.50
CA MET A 50 3.35 -13.19 -2.96
C MET A 50 3.04 -11.70 -3.16
N LYS A 51 1.83 -11.26 -2.84
CA LYS A 51 1.42 -9.87 -3.00
C LYS A 51 2.05 -8.98 -1.91
N LYS A 52 2.28 -7.72 -2.24
CA LYS A 52 3.00 -6.78 -1.36
C LYS A 52 2.12 -6.07 -0.34
N ALA A 53 0.79 -6.13 -0.48
CA ALA A 53 -0.10 -5.37 0.39
C ALA A 53 -1.43 -6.06 0.67
N ALA A 54 -2.01 -5.75 1.82
CA ALA A 54 -3.37 -6.11 2.19
C ALA A 54 -4.12 -4.91 2.79
N ILE A 55 -5.39 -4.81 2.45
CA ILE A 55 -6.35 -3.94 3.11
C ILE A 55 -7.09 -4.82 4.13
N LEU A 56 -6.87 -4.55 5.41
CA LEU A 56 -7.49 -5.28 6.51
C LEU A 56 -8.78 -4.57 6.91
N ARG A 57 -9.91 -5.17 6.63
CA ARG A 57 -11.24 -4.59 6.91
C ARG A 57 -11.32 -4.07 8.35
N HIS A 58 -11.77 -2.81 8.50
CA HIS A 58 -11.92 -2.09 9.77
C HIS A 58 -10.64 -1.94 10.61
N HIS A 59 -9.49 -2.35 10.10
CA HIS A 59 -8.21 -2.27 10.81
C HIS A 59 -7.28 -1.23 10.16
N GLY A 60 -6.91 -1.42 8.90
CA GLY A 60 -5.97 -0.55 8.20
C GLY A 60 -5.29 -1.24 7.03
N LEU A 61 -4.04 -0.86 6.81
CA LEU A 61 -3.20 -1.39 5.73
C LEU A 61 -2.08 -2.26 6.31
N LEU A 62 -1.70 -3.28 5.57
CA LEU A 62 -0.51 -4.09 5.80
C LEU A 62 0.31 -4.11 4.52
N THR A 63 1.61 -3.87 4.64
CA THR A 63 2.54 -3.99 3.51
C THR A 63 3.74 -4.82 3.90
N VAL A 64 4.29 -5.51 2.93
CA VAL A 64 5.49 -6.33 3.08
C VAL A 64 6.50 -6.00 2.00
N GLY A 65 7.77 -6.25 2.28
CA GLY A 65 8.87 -6.09 1.35
C GLY A 65 9.98 -7.07 1.68
N ARG A 66 10.97 -7.19 0.80
CA ARG A 66 12.18 -7.99 1.07
C ARG A 66 13.09 -7.28 2.06
N THR A 67 12.93 -5.96 2.19
CA THR A 67 13.66 -5.11 3.10
C THR A 67 12.68 -4.18 3.83
N VAL A 68 13.14 -3.57 4.93
CA VAL A 68 12.36 -2.61 5.70
C VAL A 68 12.01 -1.39 4.84
N GLU A 69 12.96 -0.92 4.03
CA GLU A 69 12.79 0.22 3.14
C GLU A 69 11.65 -0.01 2.13
N GLU A 70 11.61 -1.21 1.52
CA GLU A 70 10.51 -1.59 0.63
C GLU A 70 9.17 -1.57 1.38
N ALA A 71 9.09 -2.22 2.53
CA ALA A 71 7.84 -2.33 3.29
C ALA A 71 7.31 -0.94 3.70
N ILE A 72 8.19 -0.04 4.17
CA ILE A 72 7.82 1.32 4.56
C ILE A 72 7.37 2.13 3.34
N TRP A 73 8.11 2.07 2.23
CA TRP A 73 7.74 2.80 1.02
C TRP A 73 6.39 2.37 0.48
N TRP A 74 6.12 1.05 0.46
CA TRP A 74 4.81 0.55 0.04
C TRP A 74 3.70 1.02 0.97
N PHE A 75 3.95 1.10 2.28
CA PHE A 75 2.95 1.61 3.22
C PHE A 75 2.61 3.07 2.96
N ILE A 76 3.61 3.93 2.81
CA ILE A 76 3.44 5.35 2.50
C ILE A 76 2.69 5.52 1.17
N THR A 77 3.11 4.79 0.13
CA THR A 77 2.50 4.87 -1.19
C THR A 77 1.05 4.41 -1.18
N MET A 78 0.75 3.32 -0.48
CA MET A 78 -0.61 2.79 -0.38
C MET A 78 -1.52 3.74 0.41
N ASP A 79 -1.05 4.31 1.52
CA ASP A 79 -1.82 5.27 2.29
C ASP A 79 -2.16 6.52 1.48
N ARG A 80 -1.18 7.05 0.74
CA ARG A 80 -1.39 8.18 -0.19
C ARG A 80 -2.36 7.82 -1.33
N ALA A 81 -2.24 6.64 -1.93
CA ALA A 81 -3.15 6.19 -2.97
C ALA A 81 -4.59 6.07 -2.46
N CYS A 82 -4.80 5.54 -1.25
CA CYS A 82 -6.10 5.51 -0.58
C CYS A 82 -6.67 6.93 -0.40
N GLN A 83 -5.86 7.86 0.07
CA GLN A 83 -6.28 9.26 0.26
C GLN A 83 -6.66 9.91 -1.07
N MET A 84 -5.83 9.74 -2.11
CA MET A 84 -6.08 10.30 -3.45
C MET A 84 -7.37 9.76 -4.05
N GLN A 85 -7.64 8.46 -3.91
CA GLN A 85 -8.87 7.88 -4.43
C GLN A 85 -10.11 8.41 -3.70
N LEU A 86 -10.07 8.52 -2.36
CA LEU A 86 -11.17 9.13 -1.60
C LEU A 86 -11.44 10.58 -2.05
N MET A 87 -10.39 11.37 -2.27
CA MET A 87 -10.52 12.76 -2.74
C MET A 87 -11.08 12.83 -4.17
N ALA A 88 -10.61 11.98 -5.07
CA ALA A 88 -11.08 11.92 -6.44
C ALA A 88 -12.56 11.52 -6.52
N GLU A 89 -12.98 10.53 -5.74
CA GLU A 89 -14.37 10.07 -5.66
C GLU A 89 -15.30 11.13 -5.02
N ALA A 90 -14.81 11.88 -4.05
CA ALA A 90 -15.56 13.00 -3.47
C ALA A 90 -15.75 14.16 -4.47
N ALA A 91 -14.82 14.34 -5.41
CA ALA A 91 -14.89 15.36 -6.45
C ALA A 91 -15.70 14.93 -7.69
N GLY A 92 -15.88 13.62 -7.92
CA GLY A 92 -16.60 13.09 -9.07
C GLY A 92 -16.32 11.59 -9.28
N THR A 93 -16.55 11.12 -10.50
CA THR A 93 -16.28 9.72 -10.87
C THR A 93 -14.89 9.62 -11.50
N PRO A 94 -13.91 8.99 -10.84
CA PRO A 94 -12.58 8.81 -11.41
C PRO A 94 -12.61 8.01 -12.71
N ARG A 95 -11.73 8.37 -13.63
CA ARG A 95 -11.48 7.55 -14.81
C ARG A 95 -10.45 6.46 -14.46
N ILE A 96 -10.87 5.22 -14.60
CA ILE A 96 -10.01 4.05 -14.37
C ILE A 96 -9.09 3.85 -15.59
N MET A 97 -7.82 3.57 -15.35
CA MET A 97 -6.86 3.20 -16.38
C MET A 97 -7.23 1.85 -17.01
N THR A 98 -6.88 1.66 -18.25
CA THR A 98 -6.95 0.34 -18.88
C THR A 98 -5.96 -0.62 -18.25
N ASP A 99 -6.18 -1.92 -18.43
CA ASP A 99 -5.25 -2.94 -17.93
C ASP A 99 -3.83 -2.78 -18.49
N GLU A 100 -3.69 -2.36 -19.74
CA GLU A 100 -2.39 -2.08 -20.36
C GLU A 100 -1.68 -0.91 -19.71
N GLU A 101 -2.39 0.18 -19.46
CA GLU A 101 -1.87 1.37 -18.78
C GLU A 101 -1.48 1.03 -17.32
N ALA A 102 -2.35 0.35 -16.58
CA ALA A 102 -2.10 -0.06 -15.21
C ALA A 102 -0.91 -1.02 -15.10
N LYS A 103 -0.80 -1.99 -16.01
CA LYS A 103 0.33 -2.92 -16.09
C LYS A 103 1.64 -2.22 -16.44
N LEU A 104 1.60 -1.22 -17.32
CA LEU A 104 2.79 -0.41 -17.65
C LEU A 104 3.25 0.37 -16.43
N ALA A 105 2.35 1.09 -15.77
CA ALA A 105 2.64 1.85 -14.56
C ALA A 105 3.14 0.94 -13.42
N HIS A 106 2.53 -0.23 -13.23
CA HIS A 106 2.97 -1.21 -12.24
C HIS A 106 4.43 -1.65 -12.45
N ARG A 107 4.82 -1.96 -13.70
CA ARG A 107 6.22 -2.33 -13.99
C ARG A 107 7.21 -1.21 -13.70
N GLN A 108 6.82 0.04 -13.99
CA GLN A 108 7.69 1.19 -13.83
C GLN A 108 7.78 1.67 -12.39
N PHE A 109 6.68 1.65 -11.66
CA PHE A 109 6.54 2.24 -10.34
C PHE A 109 6.47 1.21 -9.19
N GLY A 110 5.94 0.02 -9.47
CA GLY A 110 5.70 -1.05 -8.49
C GLY A 110 6.88 -1.96 -8.21
N ASN A 111 8.13 -1.58 -8.50
CA ASN A 111 9.29 -2.43 -8.36
C ASN A 111 10.20 -2.05 -7.17
N ALA A 112 10.96 -3.02 -6.67
CA ALA A 112 11.80 -2.89 -5.49
C ALA A 112 12.87 -1.79 -5.59
N ASN A 113 13.46 -1.58 -6.77
CA ASN A 113 14.48 -0.54 -6.96
C ASN A 113 13.88 0.85 -6.79
N GLN A 114 12.69 1.08 -7.34
CA GLN A 114 11.95 2.33 -7.15
C GLN A 114 11.61 2.55 -5.68
N ALA A 115 11.13 1.51 -4.99
CA ALA A 115 10.80 1.60 -3.58
C ALA A 115 12.00 1.99 -2.73
N ARG A 116 13.13 1.31 -2.91
CA ARG A 116 14.35 1.61 -2.17
C ARG A 116 14.87 3.02 -2.43
N HIS A 117 14.99 3.41 -3.69
CA HIS A 117 15.47 4.75 -4.04
C HIS A 117 14.57 5.85 -3.46
N SER A 118 13.27 5.69 -3.53
CA SER A 118 12.34 6.68 -2.99
C SER A 118 12.36 6.73 -1.46
N PHE A 119 12.57 5.60 -0.79
CA PHE A 119 12.76 5.56 0.65
C PHE A 119 14.07 6.26 1.06
N GLU A 120 15.18 5.99 0.36
CA GLU A 120 16.48 6.63 0.62
C GLU A 120 16.37 8.16 0.59
N LEU A 121 15.68 8.72 -0.40
CA LEU A 121 15.44 10.17 -0.48
C LEU A 121 14.66 10.74 0.72
N LEU A 122 13.68 10.00 1.24
CA LEU A 122 12.94 10.41 2.45
C LEU A 122 13.80 10.27 3.70
N ALA A 123 14.60 9.21 3.79
CA ALA A 123 15.50 8.98 4.91
C ALA A 123 16.56 10.07 4.99
N ASP A 124 17.14 10.48 3.86
CA ASP A 124 18.12 11.57 3.80
C ASP A 124 17.53 12.88 4.35
N ILE A 125 16.30 13.24 3.95
CA ILE A 125 15.62 14.45 4.47
C ILE A 125 15.43 14.36 5.99
N ILE A 126 14.97 13.22 6.50
CA ILE A 126 14.74 13.03 7.93
C ILE A 126 16.06 13.11 8.70
N GLN A 127 17.13 12.52 8.20
CA GLN A 127 18.45 12.57 8.82
C GLN A 127 19.03 14.00 8.84
N GLU A 128 18.73 14.82 7.85
CA GLU A 128 19.13 16.23 7.82
C GLU A 128 18.33 17.07 8.80
N GLU A 129 17.02 16.83 8.91
CA GLU A 129 16.12 17.60 9.77
C GLU A 129 16.15 17.16 11.24
N GLU A 130 16.35 15.87 11.49
CA GLU A 130 16.30 15.23 12.81
C GLU A 130 17.48 14.23 12.98
N PRO A 131 18.73 14.71 13.07
CA PRO A 131 19.93 13.85 13.10
C PRO A 131 19.95 12.87 14.27
N GLU A 132 19.25 13.15 15.37
CA GLU A 132 19.10 12.25 16.53
C GLU A 132 18.34 10.95 16.20
N VAL A 133 17.70 10.83 15.05
CA VAL A 133 17.04 9.59 14.64
C VAL A 133 18.02 8.43 14.43
N LEU A 134 19.31 8.72 14.31
CA LEU A 134 20.37 7.74 14.12
C LEU A 134 21.00 7.24 15.44
N ASP A 135 20.68 7.85 16.58
CA ASP A 135 21.15 7.48 17.91
C ASP A 135 20.23 6.47 18.60
#